data_ad702e15d774b4be3ba9231da0de9a93
#
_entry.id   ad702e15d774b4be3ba9231da0de9a93
#
_cell.length_a   1.000
_cell.length_b   1.000
_cell.length_c   1.000
_cell.angle_alpha   90.00
_cell.angle_beta   90.00
_cell.angle_gamma   90.00
#
_symmetry.space_group_name_H-M   'P 1'
#
loop_
_entity.id
_entity.type
_entity.pdbx_description
1 polymer ?
#
loop_
_entity_poly.entity_id
_entity_poly.type
_entity_poly.pdbx_seq_one_letter_code
_entity_poly.pdbx_strand_id
1 'polypeptide(L)'
;MFNDQCSMKIIYYSSPFYADCDFPLIGELQRKGHDVRYYISIASFSKRSTLIDIKELYPHTGIYPATKIYQEFNEFRNFLDLSQVYVVNQKYKQKFHPVNLLLMVRLVIHFLMQKPDVIHLTKAPCLTQKLFYLARKKLVLTVHDPFLHSGATNKMTERDRRMAFKKIPKQVLLNNRQSSAFASYYHVPDNHIFINKLGMYSSILYVDPLPFQSDRPFILFFGQIVEYKGVEYLLEAMKRVHSRYPELMLVIAGGGKYYFDIEPYKKLDYVKIINRYIGTGELAGMLRACEFGVCPYKDATQSGVIQTAFTLGVPMVVTNVGALAVAVQHNITGLVVNPCDVNDLANGIMELYSNKEKLNAMRTHIKEEWKKDMGWESIADSYLKCYENP
;
A
#
# COMPACT_ATOMS: atom_id res chain seq x y z
N MET A 1 -27.06 -10.79 18.69
CA MET A 1 -28.05 -10.13 17.84
C MET A 1 -27.35 -9.85 16.51
N PHE A 2 -27.63 -10.65 15.50
CA PHE A 2 -27.18 -10.32 14.14
C PHE A 2 -28.01 -9.13 13.68
N ASN A 3 -27.39 -7.98 13.47
CA ASN A 3 -28.02 -6.87 12.78
C ASN A 3 -28.42 -7.38 11.39
N ASP A 4 -29.69 -7.28 11.01
CA ASP A 4 -30.20 -7.48 9.64
C ASP A 4 -29.68 -6.37 8.71
N GLN A 5 -28.35 -6.25 8.57
CA GLN A 5 -27.78 -5.44 7.50
C GLN A 5 -28.03 -6.17 6.19
N CYS A 6 -28.83 -5.57 5.31
CA CYS A 6 -29.14 -6.12 3.99
C CYS A 6 -27.82 -6.39 3.24
N SER A 7 -27.61 -7.63 2.78
CA SER A 7 -26.43 -8.00 2.03
C SER A 7 -26.33 -7.16 0.74
N MET A 8 -25.24 -6.43 0.57
CA MET A 8 -24.96 -5.63 -0.63
C MET A 8 -24.19 -6.43 -1.65
N LYS A 9 -24.46 -6.18 -2.92
CA LYS A 9 -23.68 -6.67 -4.04
C LYS A 9 -22.64 -5.65 -4.45
N ILE A 10 -21.38 -5.91 -4.14
CA ILE A 10 -20.25 -5.00 -4.33
C ILE A 10 -19.35 -5.55 -5.43
N ILE A 11 -19.12 -4.76 -6.46
CA ILE A 11 -18.04 -4.99 -7.42
C ILE A 11 -16.86 -4.12 -7.02
N TYR A 12 -15.73 -4.76 -6.74
CA TYR A 12 -14.48 -4.09 -6.40
C TYR A 12 -13.47 -4.25 -7.54
N TYR A 13 -13.01 -3.15 -8.12
CA TYR A 13 -12.10 -3.14 -9.26
C TYR A 13 -10.82 -2.38 -8.96
N SER A 14 -9.69 -3.07 -9.05
CA SER A 14 -8.40 -2.55 -8.61
C SER A 14 -7.23 -3.05 -9.47
N SER A 15 -6.02 -2.81 -8.98
CA SER A 15 -4.77 -3.31 -9.56
C SER A 15 -3.88 -3.95 -8.47
N PRO A 16 -2.89 -4.78 -8.83
CA PRO A 16 -1.99 -5.43 -7.88
C PRO A 16 -1.29 -4.49 -6.90
N PHE A 17 -1.11 -3.22 -7.27
CA PHE A 17 -0.44 -2.23 -6.40
C PHE A 17 -1.19 -1.91 -5.11
N TYR A 18 -2.48 -2.22 -5.03
CA TYR A 18 -3.33 -1.97 -3.86
C TYR A 18 -3.75 -3.25 -3.14
N ALA A 19 -3.22 -4.41 -3.54
CA ALA A 19 -3.59 -5.71 -2.97
C ALA A 19 -3.40 -5.78 -1.45
N ASP A 20 -2.39 -5.10 -0.91
CA ASP A 20 -2.13 -5.02 0.54
C ASP A 20 -3.28 -4.40 1.33
N CYS A 21 -4.04 -3.48 0.71
CA CYS A 21 -5.22 -2.84 1.29
C CYS A 21 -6.51 -3.56 0.88
N ASP A 22 -6.57 -3.95 -0.40
CA ASP A 22 -7.78 -4.49 -1.00
C ASP A 22 -8.15 -5.85 -0.41
N PHE A 23 -7.18 -6.77 -0.31
CA PHE A 23 -7.44 -8.12 0.17
C PHE A 23 -8.01 -8.15 1.58
N PRO A 24 -7.44 -7.44 2.57
CA PRO A 24 -8.02 -7.41 3.90
C PRO A 24 -9.41 -6.76 3.95
N LEU A 25 -9.62 -5.68 3.19
CA LEU A 25 -10.93 -5.02 3.11
C LEU A 25 -11.99 -5.96 2.51
N ILE A 26 -11.66 -6.60 1.38
CA ILE A 26 -12.56 -7.52 0.70
C ILE A 26 -12.89 -8.72 1.58
N GLY A 27 -11.88 -9.34 2.20
CA GLY A 27 -12.09 -10.45 3.13
C GLY A 27 -12.99 -10.06 4.30
N GLU A 28 -12.84 -8.86 4.85
CA GLU A 28 -13.69 -8.38 5.94
C GLU A 28 -15.14 -8.11 5.47
N LEU A 29 -15.32 -7.52 4.30
CA LEU A 29 -16.64 -7.31 3.71
C LEU A 29 -17.36 -8.65 3.41
N GLN A 30 -16.62 -9.65 2.89
CA GLN A 30 -17.11 -11.01 2.68
C GLN A 30 -17.49 -11.68 4.02
N ARG A 31 -16.65 -11.52 5.07
CA ARG A 31 -16.94 -12.04 6.43
C ARG A 31 -18.21 -11.42 7.05
N LYS A 32 -18.49 -10.15 6.71
CA LYS A 32 -19.72 -9.46 7.12
C LYS A 32 -20.96 -9.89 6.30
N GLY A 33 -20.82 -10.79 5.34
CA GLY A 33 -21.94 -11.38 4.58
C GLY A 33 -22.32 -10.64 3.30
N HIS A 34 -21.48 -9.73 2.80
CA HIS A 34 -21.72 -9.05 1.52
C HIS A 34 -21.26 -9.89 0.32
N ASP A 35 -21.99 -9.83 -0.83
CA ASP A 35 -21.57 -10.43 -2.11
C ASP A 35 -20.50 -9.51 -2.76
N VAL A 36 -19.23 -9.77 -2.44
CA VAL A 36 -18.11 -8.95 -2.94
C VAL A 36 -17.38 -9.70 -4.05
N ARG A 37 -17.46 -9.18 -5.29
CA ARG A 37 -16.73 -9.66 -6.45
C ARG A 37 -15.54 -8.78 -6.73
N TYR A 38 -14.35 -9.34 -6.58
CA TYR A 38 -13.10 -8.63 -6.78
C TYR A 38 -12.52 -8.86 -8.17
N TYR A 39 -12.28 -7.79 -8.90
CA TYR A 39 -11.66 -7.79 -10.21
C TYR A 39 -10.33 -7.08 -10.16
N ILE A 40 -9.24 -7.83 -10.38
CA ILE A 40 -7.88 -7.28 -10.37
C ILE A 40 -7.33 -7.18 -11.79
N SER A 41 -6.90 -5.97 -12.18
CA SER A 41 -6.38 -5.70 -13.52
C SER A 41 -4.89 -6.02 -13.59
N ILE A 42 -4.53 -7.08 -14.33
CA ILE A 42 -3.15 -7.51 -14.53
C ILE A 42 -2.70 -7.23 -15.98
N ALA A 43 -1.57 -6.54 -16.09
CA ALA A 43 -0.92 -6.19 -17.35
C ALA A 43 0.60 -6.26 -17.18
N SER A 44 1.36 -6.17 -18.28
CA SER A 44 2.83 -6.26 -18.26
C SER A 44 3.52 -5.24 -17.32
N PHE A 45 2.89 -4.08 -17.11
CA PHE A 45 3.39 -3.02 -16.22
C PHE A 45 2.80 -3.06 -14.81
N SER A 46 1.87 -3.98 -14.53
CA SER A 46 1.18 -4.11 -13.24
C SER A 46 1.04 -5.57 -12.80
N LYS A 47 1.95 -6.43 -13.19
CA LYS A 47 1.94 -7.86 -12.85
C LYS A 47 2.68 -8.20 -11.55
N ARG A 48 3.29 -7.19 -10.92
CA ARG A 48 4.06 -7.34 -9.67
C ARG A 48 3.69 -6.25 -8.67
N SER A 49 3.57 -6.66 -7.43
CA SER A 49 3.37 -5.80 -6.25
C SER A 49 4.02 -6.47 -5.05
N THR A 50 3.78 -5.97 -3.85
CA THR A 50 4.27 -6.61 -2.61
C THR A 50 3.71 -8.03 -2.46
N LEU A 51 2.41 -8.23 -2.71
CA LEU A 51 1.73 -9.53 -2.51
C LEU A 51 1.68 -10.39 -3.77
N ILE A 52 1.72 -9.80 -4.95
CA ILE A 52 1.49 -10.50 -6.22
C ILE A 52 2.75 -10.42 -7.07
N ASP A 53 3.30 -11.55 -7.45
CA ASP A 53 4.46 -11.64 -8.36
C ASP A 53 4.17 -12.63 -9.51
N ILE A 54 3.40 -12.16 -10.50
CA ILE A 54 3.11 -12.94 -11.71
C ILE A 54 4.36 -12.95 -12.61
N LYS A 55 4.95 -14.10 -12.78
CA LYS A 55 6.16 -14.28 -13.61
C LYS A 55 5.84 -14.05 -15.07
N GLU A 56 4.81 -14.72 -15.58
CA GLU A 56 4.39 -14.66 -16.98
C GLU A 56 2.92 -14.30 -17.09
N LEU A 57 2.60 -13.44 -18.07
CA LEU A 57 1.22 -13.09 -18.33
C LEU A 57 0.50 -14.23 -19.04
N TYR A 58 -0.73 -14.50 -18.62
CA TYR A 58 -1.61 -15.41 -19.33
C TYR A 58 -1.77 -14.98 -20.79
N PRO A 59 -1.70 -15.92 -21.78
CA PRO A 59 -1.57 -15.58 -23.20
C PRO A 59 -2.83 -14.97 -23.82
N HIS A 60 -3.97 -15.03 -23.16
CA HIS A 60 -5.23 -14.52 -23.68
C HIS A 60 -5.76 -13.31 -22.90
N THR A 61 -6.19 -12.27 -23.60
CA THR A 61 -6.86 -11.12 -23.01
C THR A 61 -8.30 -11.47 -22.66
N GLY A 62 -8.74 -11.17 -21.42
CA GLY A 62 -10.10 -11.52 -20.98
C GLY A 62 -10.31 -11.34 -19.49
N ILE A 63 -11.47 -11.80 -19.01
CA ILE A 63 -11.85 -11.86 -17.59
C ILE A 63 -11.91 -13.32 -17.19
N TYR A 64 -11.14 -13.71 -16.19
CA TYR A 64 -11.00 -15.12 -15.78
C TYR A 64 -11.05 -15.23 -14.25
N PRO A 65 -11.58 -16.35 -13.69
CA PRO A 65 -11.35 -16.67 -12.28
C PRO A 65 -9.84 -16.69 -11.99
N ALA A 66 -9.41 -16.03 -10.93
CA ALA A 66 -7.98 -15.78 -10.67
C ALA A 66 -7.18 -17.07 -10.56
N THR A 67 -7.66 -18.05 -9.81
CA THR A 67 -7.00 -19.32 -9.56
C THR A 67 -6.90 -20.24 -10.80
N LYS A 68 -7.71 -19.98 -11.85
CA LYS A 68 -7.63 -20.73 -13.10
C LYS A 68 -6.43 -20.38 -13.96
N ILE A 69 -5.94 -19.15 -13.86
CA ILE A 69 -4.87 -18.66 -14.74
C ILE A 69 -3.59 -18.27 -13.97
N TYR A 70 -3.70 -18.04 -12.67
CA TYR A 70 -2.57 -17.70 -11.80
C TYR A 70 -2.68 -18.44 -10.46
N GLN A 71 -1.80 -19.43 -10.27
CA GLN A 71 -1.78 -20.25 -9.04
C GLN A 71 -1.29 -19.45 -7.82
N GLU A 72 -0.60 -18.35 -8.04
CA GLU A 72 -0.12 -17.43 -7.00
C GLU A 72 -1.26 -16.92 -6.10
N PHE A 73 -2.49 -16.85 -6.61
CA PHE A 73 -3.65 -16.48 -5.81
C PHE A 73 -4.04 -17.50 -4.76
N ASN A 74 -3.63 -18.78 -4.88
CA ASN A 74 -3.98 -19.82 -3.91
C ASN A 74 -3.42 -19.56 -2.49
N GLU A 75 -2.37 -18.76 -2.37
CA GLU A 75 -1.80 -18.35 -1.08
C GLU A 75 -2.80 -17.54 -0.23
N PHE A 76 -3.79 -16.92 -0.87
CA PHE A 76 -4.74 -16.02 -0.21
C PHE A 76 -6.07 -16.69 0.20
N ARG A 77 -6.21 -18.02 0.00
CA ARG A 77 -7.45 -18.78 0.31
C ARG A 77 -7.89 -18.74 1.78
N ASN A 78 -6.95 -18.47 2.70
CA ASN A 78 -7.25 -18.49 4.14
C ASN A 78 -7.95 -17.20 4.62
N PHE A 79 -8.02 -16.16 3.81
CA PHE A 79 -8.65 -14.90 4.18
C PHE A 79 -9.50 -14.25 3.06
N LEU A 80 -9.53 -14.84 1.86
CA LEU A 80 -10.39 -14.41 0.75
C LEU A 80 -11.20 -15.59 0.21
N ASP A 81 -12.47 -15.35 -0.09
CA ASP A 81 -13.23 -16.26 -0.95
C ASP A 81 -12.75 -16.13 -2.40
N LEU A 82 -11.82 -17.00 -2.78
CA LEU A 82 -11.21 -16.98 -4.11
C LEU A 82 -12.18 -17.30 -5.24
N SER A 83 -13.36 -17.87 -4.95
CA SER A 83 -14.41 -18.11 -5.95
C SER A 83 -14.99 -16.81 -6.51
N GLN A 84 -14.84 -15.71 -5.75
CA GLN A 84 -15.29 -14.35 -6.11
C GLN A 84 -14.13 -13.46 -6.60
N VAL A 85 -12.94 -14.00 -6.82
CA VAL A 85 -11.77 -13.24 -7.30
C VAL A 85 -11.53 -13.51 -8.80
N TYR A 86 -11.53 -12.44 -9.58
CA TYR A 86 -11.37 -12.46 -11.03
C TYR A 86 -10.19 -11.62 -11.47
N VAL A 87 -9.48 -12.08 -12.49
CA VAL A 87 -8.41 -11.33 -13.15
C VAL A 87 -8.91 -10.75 -14.46
N VAL A 88 -8.71 -9.45 -14.64
CA VAL A 88 -8.86 -8.74 -15.91
C VAL A 88 -7.49 -8.73 -16.59
N ASN A 89 -7.21 -9.76 -17.39
CA ASN A 89 -5.90 -9.99 -17.98
C ASN A 89 -5.72 -9.20 -19.29
N GLN A 90 -4.69 -8.34 -19.34
CA GLN A 90 -4.33 -7.51 -20.49
C GLN A 90 -2.99 -7.98 -21.07
N LYS A 91 -3.03 -8.80 -22.11
CA LYS A 91 -1.84 -9.33 -22.78
C LYS A 91 -1.00 -8.24 -23.44
N TYR A 92 -1.66 -7.30 -24.11
CA TYR A 92 -0.98 -6.30 -24.93
C TYR A 92 -0.43 -5.15 -24.07
N LYS A 93 0.87 -4.85 -24.24
CA LYS A 93 1.57 -3.81 -23.48
C LYS A 93 1.05 -2.40 -23.79
N GLN A 94 0.61 -2.18 -25.05
CA GLN A 94 0.10 -0.88 -25.48
C GLN A 94 -1.28 -0.62 -24.87
N LYS A 95 -1.37 0.45 -24.10
CA LYS A 95 -2.60 0.87 -23.41
C LYS A 95 -3.76 1.11 -24.40
N PHE A 96 -3.46 1.59 -25.61
CA PHE A 96 -4.43 1.89 -26.68
C PHE A 96 -4.66 0.73 -27.63
N HIS A 97 -4.13 -0.48 -27.37
CA HIS A 97 -4.36 -1.62 -28.23
C HIS A 97 -5.87 -1.92 -28.32
N PRO A 98 -6.45 -2.11 -29.55
CA PRO A 98 -7.89 -2.27 -29.71
C PRO A 98 -8.50 -3.39 -28.86
N VAL A 99 -7.79 -4.50 -28.71
CA VAL A 99 -8.24 -5.63 -27.87
C VAL A 99 -8.35 -5.21 -26.40
N ASN A 100 -7.42 -4.42 -25.87
CA ASN A 100 -7.49 -3.92 -24.50
C ASN A 100 -8.66 -2.93 -24.34
N LEU A 101 -8.89 -2.08 -25.34
CA LEU A 101 -10.02 -1.14 -25.33
C LEU A 101 -11.37 -1.88 -25.35
N LEU A 102 -11.48 -2.92 -26.19
CA LEU A 102 -12.67 -3.76 -26.27
C LEU A 102 -12.90 -4.54 -24.96
N LEU A 103 -11.81 -5.06 -24.34
CA LEU A 103 -11.91 -5.71 -23.04
C LEU A 103 -12.51 -4.76 -21.99
N MET A 104 -12.08 -3.50 -21.95
CA MET A 104 -12.62 -2.53 -20.98
C MET A 104 -14.10 -2.22 -21.23
N VAL A 105 -14.54 -2.15 -22.48
CA VAL A 105 -15.97 -2.01 -22.80
C VAL A 105 -16.76 -3.23 -22.31
N ARG A 106 -16.27 -4.44 -22.60
CA ARG A 106 -16.89 -5.69 -22.13
C ARG A 106 -16.93 -5.74 -20.60
N LEU A 107 -15.88 -5.29 -19.91
CA LEU A 107 -15.81 -5.24 -18.47
C LEU A 107 -16.90 -4.34 -17.87
N VAL A 108 -17.08 -3.14 -18.43
CA VAL A 108 -18.14 -2.22 -17.96
C VAL A 108 -19.51 -2.83 -18.16
N ILE A 109 -19.79 -3.41 -19.35
CA ILE A 109 -21.05 -4.10 -19.62
C ILE A 109 -21.24 -5.26 -18.64
N HIS A 110 -20.21 -6.07 -18.42
CA HIS A 110 -20.24 -7.20 -17.49
C HIS A 110 -20.59 -6.75 -16.06
N PHE A 111 -20.04 -5.62 -15.60
CA PHE A 111 -20.36 -5.07 -14.29
C PHE A 111 -21.80 -4.58 -14.20
N LEU A 112 -22.27 -3.83 -15.21
CA LEU A 112 -23.64 -3.30 -15.22
C LEU A 112 -24.70 -4.41 -15.29
N MET A 113 -24.44 -5.48 -16.04
CA MET A 113 -25.33 -6.65 -16.13
C MET A 113 -25.49 -7.38 -14.79
N GLN A 114 -24.50 -7.30 -13.91
CA GLN A 114 -24.58 -7.90 -12.57
C GLN A 114 -25.51 -7.12 -11.63
N LYS A 115 -25.96 -5.92 -12.00
CA LYS A 115 -26.81 -5.03 -11.20
C LYS A 115 -26.25 -4.81 -9.78
N PRO A 116 -24.97 -4.40 -9.63
CA PRO A 116 -24.39 -4.19 -8.30
C PRO A 116 -25.06 -3.00 -7.59
N ASP A 117 -25.00 -3.02 -6.26
CA ASP A 117 -25.36 -1.84 -5.44
C ASP A 117 -24.22 -0.82 -5.49
N VAL A 118 -22.98 -1.30 -5.45
CA VAL A 118 -21.76 -0.48 -5.45
C VAL A 118 -20.74 -1.00 -6.46
N ILE A 119 -20.07 -0.08 -7.15
CA ILE A 119 -18.87 -0.33 -7.94
C ILE A 119 -17.74 0.48 -7.32
N HIS A 120 -16.87 -0.19 -6.58
CA HIS A 120 -15.74 0.42 -5.90
C HIS A 120 -14.49 0.41 -6.79
N LEU A 121 -13.90 1.57 -6.99
CA LEU A 121 -12.70 1.77 -7.80
C LEU A 121 -11.55 2.27 -6.91
N THR A 122 -10.33 1.81 -7.18
CA THR A 122 -9.11 2.30 -6.49
C THR A 122 -8.28 3.21 -7.38
N LYS A 123 -8.74 3.43 -8.61
CA LYS A 123 -8.05 4.27 -9.58
C LYS A 123 -9.04 5.04 -10.45
N ALA A 124 -8.70 6.28 -10.77
CA ALA A 124 -9.48 7.10 -11.67
C ALA A 124 -9.66 6.42 -13.04
N PRO A 125 -10.92 6.29 -13.54
CA PRO A 125 -11.20 5.70 -14.84
C PRO A 125 -10.51 6.46 -15.97
N CYS A 126 -9.84 5.75 -16.87
CA CYS A 126 -9.16 6.31 -18.02
C CYS A 126 -9.67 5.66 -19.33
N LEU A 127 -9.56 6.36 -20.45
CA LEU A 127 -9.96 5.86 -21.77
C LEU A 127 -11.40 5.30 -21.76
N THR A 128 -11.58 4.06 -22.25
CA THR A 128 -12.87 3.36 -22.31
C THR A 128 -13.44 3.04 -20.92
N GLN A 129 -12.63 2.99 -19.86
CA GLN A 129 -13.13 2.87 -18.49
C GLN A 129 -14.03 4.06 -18.09
N LYS A 130 -13.95 5.20 -18.78
CA LYS A 130 -14.87 6.34 -18.58
C LYS A 130 -16.34 5.99 -18.77
N LEU A 131 -16.65 4.86 -19.42
CA LEU A 131 -18.00 4.32 -19.49
C LEU A 131 -18.57 3.96 -18.10
N PHE A 132 -17.73 3.74 -17.07
CA PHE A 132 -18.21 3.59 -15.70
C PHE A 132 -19.04 4.80 -15.22
N TYR A 133 -18.78 6.00 -15.75
CA TYR A 133 -19.57 7.18 -15.39
C TYR A 133 -21.06 7.10 -15.78
N LEU A 134 -21.47 6.13 -16.61
CA LEU A 134 -22.87 5.82 -16.85
C LEU A 134 -23.57 5.32 -15.58
N ALA A 135 -22.81 4.66 -14.68
CA ALA A 135 -23.28 4.19 -13.37
C ALA A 135 -22.80 5.08 -12.21
N ARG A 136 -22.55 6.37 -12.44
CA ARG A 136 -21.87 7.27 -11.49
C ARG A 136 -22.44 7.26 -10.07
N LYS A 137 -23.76 7.10 -9.92
CA LYS A 137 -24.43 7.06 -8.59
C LYS A 137 -24.00 5.85 -7.74
N LYS A 138 -23.53 4.78 -8.39
CA LYS A 138 -23.04 3.56 -7.72
C LYS A 138 -21.52 3.54 -7.56
N LEU A 139 -20.81 4.55 -8.08
CA LEU A 139 -19.36 4.59 -8.03
C LEU A 139 -18.87 5.12 -6.68
N VAL A 140 -17.91 4.39 -6.11
CA VAL A 140 -17.08 4.82 -5.01
C VAL A 140 -15.62 4.79 -5.47
N LEU A 141 -14.84 5.79 -5.10
CA LEU A 141 -13.41 5.86 -5.44
C LEU A 141 -12.57 6.02 -4.18
N THR A 142 -11.75 5.03 -3.86
CA THR A 142 -10.69 5.22 -2.87
C THR A 142 -9.54 6.00 -3.51
N VAL A 143 -9.18 7.11 -2.88
CA VAL A 143 -8.11 8.01 -3.32
C VAL A 143 -6.88 7.75 -2.45
N HIS A 144 -5.99 6.87 -2.93
CA HIS A 144 -4.75 6.53 -2.21
C HIS A 144 -3.80 7.73 -2.12
N ASP A 145 -3.66 8.48 -3.23
CA ASP A 145 -2.81 9.67 -3.29
C ASP A 145 -3.66 10.88 -3.66
N PRO A 146 -4.03 11.75 -2.71
CA PRO A 146 -4.79 12.97 -3.00
C PRO A 146 -4.12 13.87 -4.03
N PHE A 147 -2.78 13.94 -4.01
CA PHE A 147 -1.96 14.71 -4.96
C PHE A 147 -0.95 13.80 -5.66
N LEU A 148 -0.47 14.22 -6.84
CA LEU A 148 0.64 13.54 -7.50
C LEU A 148 1.94 13.81 -6.75
N HIS A 149 2.78 12.79 -6.63
CA HIS A 149 4.12 12.95 -6.05
C HIS A 149 4.98 13.92 -6.84
N SER A 150 5.90 14.58 -6.18
CA SER A 150 6.95 15.39 -6.80
C SER A 150 7.70 14.58 -7.84
N GLY A 151 7.75 15.06 -9.09
CA GLY A 151 8.35 14.35 -10.23
C GLY A 151 7.41 13.45 -11.04
N ALA A 152 6.18 13.17 -10.60
CA ALA A 152 5.19 12.35 -11.32
C ALA A 152 4.19 13.20 -12.15
N THR A 153 4.68 14.19 -12.90
CA THR A 153 3.81 15.07 -13.70
C THR A 153 3.39 14.40 -15.01
N ASN A 154 2.27 13.72 -15.00
CA ASN A 154 1.62 13.23 -16.23
C ASN A 154 0.28 13.96 -16.42
N LYS A 155 0.24 14.90 -17.38
CA LYS A 155 -0.93 15.71 -17.71
C LYS A 155 -2.20 14.88 -17.98
N MET A 156 -2.06 13.71 -18.60
CA MET A 156 -3.20 12.84 -18.90
C MET A 156 -3.74 12.18 -17.63
N THR A 157 -2.87 11.74 -16.73
CA THR A 157 -3.27 11.18 -15.43
C THR A 157 -4.00 12.24 -14.59
N GLU A 158 -3.48 13.45 -14.53
CA GLU A 158 -4.13 14.55 -13.80
C GLU A 158 -5.49 14.92 -14.39
N ARG A 159 -5.63 14.93 -15.71
CA ARG A 159 -6.93 15.15 -16.38
C ARG A 159 -7.95 14.06 -16.04
N ASP A 160 -7.54 12.78 -16.03
CA ASP A 160 -8.42 11.67 -15.67
C ASP A 160 -8.84 11.75 -14.19
N ARG A 161 -7.94 12.14 -13.29
CA ARG A 161 -8.22 12.39 -11.87
C ARG A 161 -9.25 13.50 -11.69
N ARG A 162 -9.03 14.68 -12.28
CA ARG A 162 -9.98 15.81 -12.22
C ARG A 162 -11.36 15.41 -12.71
N MET A 163 -11.43 14.63 -13.79
CA MET A 163 -12.70 14.12 -14.29
C MET A 163 -13.37 13.15 -13.30
N ALA A 164 -12.60 12.24 -12.71
CA ALA A 164 -13.12 11.28 -11.74
C ALA A 164 -13.66 11.99 -10.49
N PHE A 165 -12.89 12.91 -9.92
CA PHE A 165 -13.26 13.66 -8.73
C PHE A 165 -14.49 14.56 -8.94
N LYS A 166 -14.69 15.06 -10.16
CA LYS A 166 -15.91 15.81 -10.53
C LYS A 166 -17.14 14.92 -10.72
N LYS A 167 -16.95 13.67 -11.21
CA LYS A 167 -18.07 12.82 -11.64
C LYS A 167 -18.49 11.75 -10.63
N ILE A 168 -17.58 11.33 -9.76
CA ILE A 168 -17.84 10.28 -8.76
C ILE A 168 -18.24 10.95 -7.44
N PRO A 169 -19.47 10.68 -6.95
CA PRO A 169 -20.00 11.39 -5.78
C PRO A 169 -19.44 10.91 -4.46
N LYS A 170 -18.83 9.71 -4.42
CA LYS A 170 -18.32 9.11 -3.19
C LYS A 170 -16.81 8.88 -3.32
N GLN A 171 -16.02 9.72 -2.64
CA GLN A 171 -14.56 9.70 -2.67
C GLN A 171 -14.04 9.45 -1.27
N VAL A 172 -13.34 8.34 -1.07
CA VAL A 172 -12.80 7.95 0.22
C VAL A 172 -11.33 8.33 0.30
N LEU A 173 -11.00 9.28 1.16
CA LEU A 173 -9.62 9.65 1.49
C LEU A 173 -9.15 8.81 2.69
N LEU A 174 -7.90 8.37 2.66
CA LEU A 174 -7.32 7.48 3.68
C LEU A 174 -6.69 8.23 4.86
N ASN A 175 -6.83 9.53 4.92
CA ASN A 175 -6.51 10.39 6.05
C ASN A 175 -7.24 11.73 5.95
N ASN A 176 -7.47 12.39 7.09
CA ASN A 176 -8.16 13.67 7.15
C ASN A 176 -7.23 14.88 6.88
N ARG A 177 -5.91 14.72 7.02
CA ARG A 177 -4.96 15.86 6.97
C ARG A 177 -4.97 16.61 5.65
N GLN A 178 -5.26 15.91 4.55
CA GLN A 178 -5.23 16.48 3.20
C GLN A 178 -6.63 16.79 2.64
N SER A 179 -7.70 16.53 3.41
CA SER A 179 -9.09 16.62 2.91
C SER A 179 -9.47 18.03 2.46
N SER A 180 -9.18 19.04 3.27
CA SER A 180 -9.49 20.46 2.94
C SER A 180 -8.69 20.95 1.73
N ALA A 181 -7.40 20.62 1.66
CA ALA A 181 -6.56 20.94 0.50
C ALA A 181 -7.03 20.22 -0.77
N PHE A 182 -7.43 18.95 -0.65
CA PHE A 182 -7.99 18.16 -1.74
C PHE A 182 -9.31 18.75 -2.25
N ALA A 183 -10.25 19.07 -1.34
CA ALA A 183 -11.53 19.68 -1.66
C ALA A 183 -11.34 20.99 -2.43
N SER A 184 -10.48 21.88 -1.92
CA SER A 184 -10.18 23.17 -2.54
C SER A 184 -9.51 23.03 -3.90
N TYR A 185 -8.46 22.20 -4.02
CA TYR A 185 -7.67 22.07 -5.25
C TYR A 185 -8.46 21.44 -6.42
N TYR A 186 -9.29 20.42 -6.12
CA TYR A 186 -10.08 19.72 -7.13
C TYR A 186 -11.52 20.22 -7.24
N HIS A 187 -11.93 21.18 -6.40
CA HIS A 187 -13.30 21.70 -6.31
C HIS A 187 -14.32 20.57 -6.06
N VAL A 188 -14.01 19.70 -5.09
CA VAL A 188 -14.87 18.59 -4.68
C VAL A 188 -15.76 19.06 -3.52
N PRO A 189 -17.08 18.88 -3.59
CA PRO A 189 -17.98 19.19 -2.49
C PRO A 189 -17.67 18.34 -1.25
N ASP A 190 -17.75 18.91 -0.05
CA ASP A 190 -17.42 18.22 1.19
C ASP A 190 -18.30 16.98 1.43
N ASN A 191 -19.56 17.02 1.03
CA ASN A 191 -20.47 15.88 1.13
C ASN A 191 -20.14 14.72 0.17
N HIS A 192 -19.20 14.90 -0.75
CA HIS A 192 -18.64 13.84 -1.59
C HIS A 192 -17.36 13.20 -1.02
N ILE A 193 -16.83 13.75 0.07
CA ILE A 193 -15.58 13.30 0.70
C ILE A 193 -15.90 12.49 1.96
N PHE A 194 -15.46 11.26 1.97
CA PHE A 194 -15.53 10.36 3.11
C PHE A 194 -14.11 10.11 3.63
N ILE A 195 -13.94 10.18 4.94
CA ILE A 195 -12.64 9.93 5.55
C ILE A 195 -12.61 8.51 6.10
N ASN A 196 -11.56 7.79 5.76
CA ASN A 196 -11.26 6.48 6.31
C ASN A 196 -9.78 6.41 6.70
N LYS A 197 -9.32 5.26 7.19
CA LYS A 197 -7.93 5.00 7.53
C LYS A 197 -7.31 4.02 6.53
N LEU A 198 -6.00 4.11 6.35
CA LEU A 198 -5.22 3.06 5.72
C LEU A 198 -4.98 1.97 6.77
N GLY A 199 -5.69 0.85 6.66
CA GLY A 199 -5.60 -0.26 7.60
C GLY A 199 -4.26 -0.98 7.60
N MET A 200 -4.08 -1.88 8.54
CA MET A 200 -2.87 -2.71 8.60
C MET A 200 -2.75 -3.65 7.39
N TYR A 201 -1.53 -3.88 6.93
CA TYR A 201 -1.26 -4.80 5.81
C TYR A 201 -1.25 -6.26 6.30
N SER A 202 -2.40 -6.72 6.76
CA SER A 202 -2.56 -8.00 7.46
C SER A 202 -2.23 -9.22 6.61
N SER A 203 -2.20 -9.11 5.29
CA SER A 203 -1.85 -10.20 4.38
C SER A 203 -0.48 -10.83 4.67
N ILE A 204 0.48 -10.04 5.17
CA ILE A 204 1.81 -10.53 5.54
C ILE A 204 1.78 -11.52 6.73
N LEU A 205 0.70 -11.52 7.52
CA LEU A 205 0.54 -12.44 8.66
C LEU A 205 0.21 -13.87 8.22
N TYR A 206 -0.29 -14.04 6.99
CA TYR A 206 -0.73 -15.32 6.43
C TYR A 206 0.31 -15.98 5.52
N VAL A 207 1.47 -15.34 5.37
CA VAL A 207 2.59 -15.86 4.57
C VAL A 207 3.66 -16.44 5.51
N ASP A 208 4.15 -17.65 5.18
CA ASP A 208 5.23 -18.27 5.95
C ASP A 208 6.52 -17.43 5.83
N PRO A 209 7.09 -16.97 6.96
CA PRO A 209 8.29 -16.17 6.92
C PRO A 209 9.50 -17.02 6.55
N LEU A 210 10.27 -16.55 5.57
CA LEU A 210 11.57 -17.14 5.27
C LEU A 210 12.61 -16.62 6.27
N PRO A 211 13.36 -17.48 6.97
CA PRO A 211 14.34 -17.03 7.95
C PRO A 211 15.38 -16.12 7.31
N PHE A 212 15.57 -14.93 7.89
CA PHE A 212 16.65 -14.04 7.53
C PHE A 212 17.79 -14.19 8.55
N GLN A 213 18.92 -14.69 8.09
CA GLN A 213 20.10 -14.89 8.94
C GLN A 213 20.97 -13.64 8.91
N SER A 214 21.30 -13.16 10.10
CA SER A 214 22.29 -12.13 10.35
C SER A 214 23.05 -12.48 11.64
N ASP A 215 24.36 -12.38 11.58
CA ASP A 215 25.27 -12.60 12.70
C ASP A 215 25.39 -11.40 13.65
N ARG A 216 24.85 -10.26 13.21
CA ARG A 216 24.84 -8.99 13.96
C ARG A 216 23.40 -8.41 14.02
N PRO A 217 23.07 -7.62 15.05
CA PRO A 217 21.80 -6.87 15.07
C PRO A 217 21.75 -5.89 13.90
N PHE A 218 20.56 -5.67 13.35
CA PHE A 218 20.40 -4.78 12.20
C PHE A 218 19.12 -3.96 12.24
N ILE A 219 19.19 -2.80 11.61
CA ILE A 219 18.04 -1.97 11.25
C ILE A 219 17.71 -2.17 9.77
N LEU A 220 16.42 -1.99 9.41
CA LEU A 220 15.92 -2.34 8.09
C LEU A 220 15.33 -1.12 7.38
N PHE A 221 15.87 -0.80 6.19
CA PHE A 221 15.16 -0.06 5.16
C PHE A 221 14.59 -1.05 4.15
N PHE A 222 13.31 -0.93 3.79
CA PHE A 222 12.71 -1.77 2.76
C PHE A 222 11.77 -1.02 1.82
N GLY A 223 11.59 -1.58 0.62
CA GLY A 223 10.76 -1.03 -0.44
C GLY A 223 11.56 -0.49 -1.62
N GLN A 224 10.87 0.05 -2.62
CA GLN A 224 11.49 0.52 -3.86
C GLN A 224 12.52 1.63 -3.58
N ILE A 225 13.69 1.52 -4.21
CA ILE A 225 14.76 2.54 -4.14
C ILE A 225 14.44 3.63 -5.18
N VAL A 226 14.04 4.80 -4.68
CA VAL A 226 13.71 6.00 -5.47
C VAL A 226 14.13 7.24 -4.70
N GLU A 227 14.36 8.34 -5.41
CA GLU A 227 15.00 9.54 -4.87
C GLU A 227 14.30 10.13 -3.63
N TYR A 228 12.98 10.22 -3.64
CA TYR A 228 12.24 10.80 -2.50
C TYR A 228 12.36 10.01 -1.20
N LYS A 229 12.83 8.75 -1.26
CA LYS A 229 13.01 7.89 -0.08
C LYS A 229 14.30 8.13 0.69
N GLY A 230 15.21 8.98 0.20
CA GLY A 230 16.32 9.51 0.97
C GLY A 230 17.35 8.48 1.47
N VAL A 231 17.56 7.37 0.73
CA VAL A 231 18.48 6.29 1.13
C VAL A 231 19.90 6.81 1.37
N GLU A 232 20.32 7.85 0.64
CA GLU A 232 21.60 8.50 0.80
C GLU A 232 21.80 9.10 2.21
N TYR A 233 20.75 9.71 2.77
CA TYR A 233 20.82 10.27 4.14
C TYR A 233 20.97 9.17 5.18
N LEU A 234 20.33 8.01 4.98
CA LEU A 234 20.47 6.87 5.88
C LEU A 234 21.89 6.29 5.84
N LEU A 235 22.45 6.14 4.65
CA LEU A 235 23.81 5.64 4.49
C LEU A 235 24.83 6.58 5.15
N GLU A 236 24.67 7.90 5.04
CA GLU A 236 25.53 8.86 5.72
C GLU A 236 25.33 8.83 7.25
N ALA A 237 24.07 8.73 7.71
CA ALA A 237 23.78 8.60 9.13
C ALA A 237 24.43 7.35 9.75
N MET A 238 24.44 6.24 9.01
CA MET A 238 25.05 4.98 9.47
C MET A 238 26.55 5.06 9.70
N LYS A 239 27.28 5.94 8.99
CA LYS A 239 28.72 6.16 9.30
C LYS A 239 28.93 6.65 10.74
N ARG A 240 28.06 7.56 11.20
CA ARG A 240 28.10 8.07 12.58
C ARG A 240 27.60 7.03 13.59
N VAL A 241 26.52 6.31 13.26
CA VAL A 241 25.97 5.23 14.10
C VAL A 241 27.03 4.15 14.31
N HIS A 242 27.70 3.71 13.22
CA HIS A 242 28.75 2.68 13.28
C HIS A 242 29.94 3.08 14.15
N SER A 243 30.33 4.36 14.15
CA SER A 243 31.41 4.84 15.05
C SER A 243 31.08 4.65 16.53
N ARG A 244 29.79 4.61 16.91
CA ARG A 244 29.33 4.43 18.30
C ARG A 244 28.88 3.00 18.61
N TYR A 245 28.28 2.33 17.61
CA TYR A 245 27.71 0.99 17.69
C TYR A 245 28.21 0.14 16.51
N PRO A 246 29.49 -0.32 16.55
CA PRO A 246 30.10 -1.04 15.43
C PRO A 246 29.43 -2.39 15.12
N GLU A 247 28.69 -2.96 16.09
CA GLU A 247 27.93 -4.19 15.92
C GLU A 247 26.64 -4.00 15.11
N LEU A 248 26.09 -2.77 15.05
CA LEU A 248 24.81 -2.51 14.39
C LEU A 248 24.96 -2.39 12.87
N MET A 249 24.24 -3.22 12.13
CA MET A 249 24.20 -3.21 10.68
C MET A 249 22.99 -2.45 10.12
N LEU A 250 23.13 -1.99 8.87
CA LEU A 250 22.03 -1.55 8.04
C LEU A 250 21.76 -2.59 6.94
N VAL A 251 20.50 -3.05 6.84
CA VAL A 251 20.02 -3.84 5.70
C VAL A 251 19.13 -2.94 4.84
N ILE A 252 19.48 -2.81 3.55
CA ILE A 252 18.69 -2.12 2.53
C ILE A 252 18.09 -3.19 1.61
N ALA A 253 16.77 -3.39 1.67
CA ALA A 253 16.07 -4.45 0.96
C ALA A 253 15.01 -3.89 0.01
N GLY A 254 15.24 -3.99 -1.31
CA GLY A 254 14.29 -3.56 -2.33
C GLY A 254 14.93 -3.19 -3.66
N GLY A 255 14.14 -3.31 -4.73
CA GLY A 255 14.62 -3.04 -6.09
C GLY A 255 14.52 -1.57 -6.46
N GLY A 256 15.47 -1.11 -7.26
CA GLY A 256 15.44 0.24 -7.83
C GLY A 256 16.77 0.67 -8.45
N LYS A 257 16.74 1.83 -9.10
CA LYS A 257 17.94 2.46 -9.62
C LYS A 257 18.39 3.54 -8.64
N TYR A 258 19.64 3.46 -8.21
CA TYR A 258 20.23 4.51 -7.37
C TYR A 258 20.38 5.81 -8.16
N TYR A 259 20.10 6.91 -7.52
CA TYR A 259 20.20 8.29 -8.04
C TYR A 259 21.46 9.01 -7.50
N PHE A 260 22.29 8.28 -6.77
CA PHE A 260 23.60 8.70 -6.24
C PHE A 260 24.61 7.56 -6.42
N ASP A 261 25.90 7.84 -6.18
CA ASP A 261 26.95 6.81 -6.24
C ASP A 261 26.86 5.88 -5.01
N ILE A 262 26.49 4.63 -5.24
CA ILE A 262 26.35 3.59 -4.21
C ILE A 262 27.66 2.82 -3.95
N GLU A 263 28.63 2.88 -4.84
CA GLU A 263 29.84 2.03 -4.78
C GLU A 263 30.66 2.21 -3.49
N PRO A 264 30.84 3.44 -2.93
CA PRO A 264 31.52 3.60 -1.65
C PRO A 264 30.87 2.84 -0.49
N TYR A 265 29.54 2.72 -0.51
CA TYR A 265 28.78 2.10 0.59
C TYR A 265 28.71 0.58 0.49
N LYS A 266 28.85 0.00 -0.71
CA LYS A 266 28.91 -1.46 -0.91
C LYS A 266 30.14 -2.11 -0.26
N LYS A 267 31.16 -1.32 0.02
CA LYS A 267 32.40 -1.78 0.65
C LYS A 267 32.37 -1.77 2.18
N LEU A 268 31.30 -1.19 2.77
CA LEU A 268 31.16 -1.09 4.22
C LEU A 268 30.61 -2.42 4.77
N ASP A 269 31.33 -3.01 5.71
CA ASP A 269 31.00 -4.31 6.32
C ASP A 269 29.72 -4.29 7.16
N TYR A 270 29.26 -3.10 7.55
CA TYR A 270 28.02 -2.85 8.29
C TYR A 270 26.82 -2.45 7.40
N VAL A 271 26.97 -2.52 6.08
CA VAL A 271 25.88 -2.22 5.12
C VAL A 271 25.65 -3.42 4.20
N LYS A 272 24.46 -4.02 4.31
CA LYS A 272 24.03 -5.12 3.43
C LYS A 272 22.98 -4.62 2.45
N ILE A 273 23.27 -4.66 1.15
CA ILE A 273 22.40 -4.18 0.08
C ILE A 273 21.81 -5.36 -0.69
N ILE A 274 20.47 -5.44 -0.73
CA ILE A 274 19.71 -6.46 -1.47
C ILE A 274 18.84 -5.72 -2.49
N ASN A 275 19.48 -5.33 -3.63
CA ASN A 275 18.82 -4.56 -4.70
C ASN A 275 18.10 -5.48 -5.69
N ARG A 276 16.94 -5.97 -5.30
CA ARG A 276 16.01 -6.76 -6.12
C ARG A 276 14.60 -6.70 -5.53
N TYR A 277 13.64 -7.28 -6.20
CA TYR A 277 12.33 -7.55 -5.60
C TYR A 277 12.49 -8.47 -4.37
N ILE A 278 11.81 -8.12 -3.27
CA ILE A 278 11.76 -8.88 -2.02
C ILE A 278 10.36 -9.50 -1.91
N GLY A 279 10.30 -10.80 -1.86
CA GLY A 279 9.04 -11.54 -1.67
C GLY A 279 8.47 -11.33 -0.27
N THR A 280 7.16 -11.51 -0.11
CA THR A 280 6.45 -11.25 1.16
C THR A 280 6.99 -12.10 2.31
N GLY A 281 7.27 -13.39 2.08
CA GLY A 281 7.85 -14.28 3.09
C GLY A 281 9.26 -13.85 3.52
N GLU A 282 10.09 -13.41 2.58
CA GLU A 282 11.44 -12.89 2.86
C GLU A 282 11.37 -11.59 3.67
N LEU A 283 10.47 -10.67 3.26
CA LEU A 283 10.24 -9.42 3.99
C LEU A 283 9.72 -9.68 5.41
N ALA A 284 8.81 -10.63 5.59
CA ALA A 284 8.31 -11.04 6.90
C ALA A 284 9.44 -11.56 7.80
N GLY A 285 10.37 -12.37 7.24
CA GLY A 285 11.54 -12.85 7.96
C GLY A 285 12.47 -11.72 8.38
N MET A 286 12.78 -10.78 7.48
CA MET A 286 13.62 -9.60 7.78
C MET A 286 12.99 -8.73 8.87
N LEU A 287 11.69 -8.43 8.79
CA LEU A 287 10.98 -7.61 9.76
C LEU A 287 10.90 -8.25 11.14
N ARG A 288 10.77 -9.58 11.22
CA ARG A 288 10.79 -10.29 12.51
C ARG A 288 12.16 -10.33 13.16
N ALA A 289 13.22 -10.23 12.36
CA ALA A 289 14.61 -10.31 12.82
C ALA A 289 15.24 -8.94 13.10
N CYS A 290 14.73 -7.84 12.51
CA CYS A 290 15.33 -6.52 12.69
C CYS A 290 15.04 -5.90 14.08
N GLU A 291 15.92 -5.00 14.49
CA GLU A 291 15.70 -4.18 15.70
C GLU A 291 14.53 -3.22 15.50
N PHE A 292 14.53 -2.46 14.40
CA PHE A 292 13.47 -1.55 13.96
C PHE A 292 13.66 -1.18 12.50
N GLY A 293 12.64 -0.56 11.91
CA GLY A 293 12.72 -0.05 10.55
C GLY A 293 13.06 1.43 10.48
N VAL A 294 13.55 1.88 9.30
CA VAL A 294 13.89 3.29 9.07
C VAL A 294 13.29 3.78 7.74
N CYS A 295 12.58 4.93 7.77
CA CYS A 295 12.07 5.63 6.59
C CYS A 295 12.63 7.05 6.52
N PRO A 296 13.79 7.27 5.87
CA PRO A 296 14.48 8.56 5.81
C PRO A 296 13.95 9.46 4.68
N TYR A 297 12.63 9.45 4.44
CA TYR A 297 12.03 10.03 3.25
C TYR A 297 12.17 11.55 3.20
N LYS A 298 12.34 12.09 1.99
CA LYS A 298 12.35 13.54 1.70
C LYS A 298 10.93 14.07 1.46
N ASP A 299 10.04 13.19 0.98
CA ASP A 299 8.63 13.50 0.72
C ASP A 299 7.79 12.21 0.83
N ALA A 300 6.53 12.32 1.30
CA ALA A 300 5.60 11.20 1.35
C ALA A 300 4.14 11.66 1.38
N THR A 301 3.27 11.00 0.62
CA THR A 301 1.80 11.16 0.73
C THR A 301 1.21 10.10 1.64
N GLN A 302 1.62 8.85 1.47
CA GLN A 302 1.24 7.66 2.25
C GLN A 302 2.44 6.70 2.32
N SER A 303 2.46 5.79 3.28
CA SER A 303 3.51 4.78 3.33
C SER A 303 3.02 3.41 3.77
N GLY A 304 2.86 2.49 2.81
CA GLY A 304 2.63 1.08 3.09
C GLY A 304 3.76 0.42 3.89
N VAL A 305 4.96 1.00 3.86
CA VAL A 305 6.12 0.52 4.64
C VAL A 305 5.83 0.56 6.14
N ILE A 306 5.24 1.65 6.65
CA ILE A 306 4.86 1.75 8.06
C ILE A 306 3.76 0.74 8.40
N GLN A 307 2.73 0.63 7.55
CA GLN A 307 1.64 -0.33 7.78
C GLN A 307 2.17 -1.77 7.84
N THR A 308 3.07 -2.13 6.94
CA THR A 308 3.72 -3.45 6.93
C THR A 308 4.54 -3.70 8.19
N ALA A 309 5.42 -2.75 8.58
CA ALA A 309 6.26 -2.87 9.77
C ALA A 309 5.41 -2.98 11.05
N PHE A 310 4.44 -2.11 11.22
CA PHE A 310 3.57 -2.11 12.40
C PHE A 310 2.66 -3.35 12.47
N THR A 311 2.23 -3.89 11.34
CA THR A 311 1.51 -5.18 11.33
C THR A 311 2.32 -6.30 11.99
N LEU A 312 3.64 -6.28 11.86
CA LEU A 312 4.55 -7.23 12.51
C LEU A 312 5.07 -6.75 13.87
N GLY A 313 4.61 -5.60 14.37
CA GLY A 313 5.01 -5.06 15.67
C GLY A 313 6.39 -4.42 15.67
N VAL A 314 6.87 -3.93 14.51
CA VAL A 314 8.21 -3.36 14.33
C VAL A 314 8.15 -1.84 14.42
N PRO A 315 8.77 -1.20 15.44
CA PRO A 315 8.86 0.26 15.54
C PRO A 315 9.67 0.87 14.40
N MET A 316 9.44 2.17 14.13
CA MET A 316 10.05 2.86 13.01
C MET A 316 10.74 4.17 13.43
N VAL A 317 11.90 4.46 12.85
CA VAL A 317 12.45 5.82 12.82
C VAL A 317 12.07 6.42 11.47
N VAL A 318 11.33 7.54 11.48
CA VAL A 318 10.80 8.16 10.26
C VAL A 318 11.09 9.66 10.24
N THR A 319 11.17 10.23 9.04
CA THR A 319 11.28 11.68 8.88
C THR A 319 9.92 12.37 8.99
N ASN A 320 9.91 13.63 9.43
CA ASN A 320 8.72 14.46 9.58
C ASN A 320 8.23 14.98 8.22
N VAL A 321 7.77 14.07 7.36
CA VAL A 321 7.21 14.42 6.04
C VAL A 321 5.85 13.77 5.82
N GLY A 322 4.94 14.51 5.22
CA GLY A 322 3.64 14.05 4.76
C GLY A 322 2.88 13.20 5.79
N ALA A 323 2.44 12.00 5.39
CA ALA A 323 1.69 11.10 6.25
C ALA A 323 2.58 10.27 7.21
N LEU A 324 3.90 10.26 7.06
CA LEU A 324 4.79 9.50 7.95
C LEU A 324 4.69 9.99 9.40
N ALA A 325 4.76 11.31 9.60
CA ALA A 325 4.67 11.93 10.91
C ALA A 325 3.29 11.78 11.59
N VAL A 326 2.26 11.41 10.80
CA VAL A 326 0.92 11.10 11.34
C VAL A 326 0.81 9.64 11.71
N ALA A 327 1.39 8.76 10.89
CA ALA A 327 1.33 7.32 11.08
C ALA A 327 2.20 6.84 12.25
N VAL A 328 3.31 7.56 12.54
CA VAL A 328 4.21 7.24 13.65
C VAL A 328 4.00 8.24 14.80
N GLN A 329 3.48 7.76 15.90
CA GLN A 329 3.36 8.54 17.13
C GLN A 329 4.75 8.59 17.81
N HIS A 330 5.34 9.82 17.82
CA HIS A 330 6.69 10.02 18.38
C HIS A 330 6.78 9.56 19.84
N ASN A 331 7.80 8.79 20.16
CA ASN A 331 8.04 8.14 21.45
C ASN A 331 7.05 7.03 21.87
N ILE A 332 6.05 6.70 21.01
CA ILE A 332 5.04 5.68 21.33
C ILE A 332 5.10 4.50 20.36
N THR A 333 5.15 4.76 19.06
CA THR A 333 5.27 3.71 18.03
C THR A 333 6.57 3.79 17.23
N GLY A 334 7.37 4.84 17.48
CA GLY A 334 8.64 5.07 16.82
C GLY A 334 9.18 6.46 17.14
N LEU A 335 10.18 6.90 16.38
CA LEU A 335 10.74 8.24 16.47
C LEU A 335 10.51 9.01 15.16
N VAL A 336 10.20 10.29 15.31
CA VAL A 336 10.05 11.22 14.18
C VAL A 336 11.19 12.22 14.24
N VAL A 337 11.99 12.30 13.16
CA VAL A 337 13.19 13.14 13.01
C VAL A 337 13.04 14.12 11.83
N ASN A 338 13.91 15.10 11.75
CA ASN A 338 13.88 16.09 10.66
C ASN A 338 14.29 15.47 9.31
N PRO A 339 13.61 15.81 8.20
CA PRO A 339 13.98 15.33 6.88
C PRO A 339 15.28 15.98 6.40
N CYS A 340 16.02 15.24 5.58
CA CYS A 340 17.30 15.67 5.01
C CYS A 340 18.38 16.06 6.05
N ASP A 341 18.22 15.63 7.29
CA ASP A 341 19.18 15.86 8.39
C ASP A 341 19.84 14.54 8.80
N VAL A 342 21.09 14.37 8.36
CA VAL A 342 21.92 13.19 8.67
C VAL A 342 22.16 13.06 10.18
N ASN A 343 22.32 14.18 10.88
CA ASN A 343 22.65 14.20 12.30
C ASN A 343 21.45 13.78 13.14
N ASP A 344 20.28 14.37 12.85
CA ASP A 344 19.05 14.06 13.57
C ASP A 344 18.61 12.61 13.31
N LEU A 345 18.76 12.13 12.07
CA LEU A 345 18.50 10.72 11.72
C LEU A 345 19.45 9.77 12.47
N ALA A 346 20.75 10.08 12.54
CA ALA A 346 21.72 9.28 13.28
C ALA A 346 21.41 9.27 14.77
N ASN A 347 21.07 10.43 15.35
CA ASN A 347 20.70 10.54 16.77
C ASN A 347 19.45 9.71 17.09
N GLY A 348 18.40 9.78 16.24
CA GLY A 348 17.19 8.98 16.42
C GLY A 348 17.46 7.47 16.34
N ILE A 349 18.32 7.03 15.41
CA ILE A 349 18.74 5.62 15.32
C ILE A 349 19.50 5.19 16.59
N MET A 350 20.46 5.99 17.05
CA MET A 350 21.26 5.70 18.25
C MET A 350 20.40 5.70 19.51
N GLU A 351 19.47 6.66 19.65
CA GLU A 351 18.54 6.73 20.78
C GLU A 351 17.70 5.45 20.88
N LEU A 352 17.08 5.03 19.76
CA LEU A 352 16.20 3.87 19.78
C LEU A 352 16.97 2.56 19.98
N TYR A 353 18.18 2.45 19.39
CA TYR A 353 19.01 1.26 19.52
C TYR A 353 19.56 1.06 20.95
N SER A 354 19.98 2.15 21.60
CA SER A 354 20.55 2.10 22.96
C SER A 354 19.51 1.90 24.05
N ASN A 355 18.24 2.25 23.79
CA ASN A 355 17.19 2.15 24.81
C ASN A 355 16.26 0.95 24.53
N LYS A 356 16.65 -0.22 24.98
CA LYS A 356 15.90 -1.46 24.79
C LYS A 356 14.53 -1.46 25.47
N GLU A 357 14.40 -0.79 26.62
CA GLU A 357 13.11 -0.65 27.31
C GLU A 357 12.13 0.15 26.48
N LYS A 358 12.55 1.31 25.97
CA LYS A 358 11.75 2.14 25.07
C LYS A 358 11.35 1.38 23.80
N LEU A 359 12.29 0.68 23.17
CA LEU A 359 12.04 -0.14 21.99
C LEU A 359 10.98 -1.23 22.25
N ASN A 360 11.08 -1.93 23.39
CA ASN A 360 10.13 -2.96 23.76
C ASN A 360 8.75 -2.39 24.11
N ALA A 361 8.68 -1.25 24.80
CA ALA A 361 7.42 -0.56 25.06
C ALA A 361 6.70 -0.16 23.76
N MET A 362 7.45 0.36 22.77
CA MET A 362 6.91 0.66 21.44
C MET A 362 6.37 -0.60 20.73
N ARG A 363 7.11 -1.71 20.78
CA ARG A 363 6.67 -3.00 20.21
C ARG A 363 5.36 -3.48 20.85
N THR A 364 5.24 -3.39 22.16
CA THR A 364 4.03 -3.77 22.91
C THR A 364 2.86 -2.88 22.50
N HIS A 365 3.03 -1.55 22.50
CA HIS A 365 1.98 -0.61 22.12
C HIS A 365 1.48 -0.85 20.68
N ILE A 366 2.40 -1.09 19.72
CA ILE A 366 2.03 -1.41 18.34
C ILE A 366 1.20 -2.69 18.28
N LYS A 367 1.57 -3.73 19.03
CA LYS A 367 0.87 -5.02 19.01
C LYS A 367 -0.51 -4.96 19.66
N GLU A 368 -0.69 -4.17 20.69
CA GLU A 368 -1.91 -4.15 21.50
C GLU A 368 -2.88 -3.03 21.08
N GLU A 369 -2.40 -1.79 21.00
CA GLU A 369 -3.26 -0.64 20.76
C GLU A 369 -3.36 -0.27 19.27
N TRP A 370 -2.22 -0.14 18.58
CA TRP A 370 -2.25 0.25 17.16
C TRP A 370 -2.99 -0.76 16.28
N LYS A 371 -2.78 -2.07 16.49
CA LYS A 371 -3.49 -3.10 15.73
C LYS A 371 -4.99 -3.06 15.95
N LYS A 372 -5.44 -2.75 17.16
CA LYS A 372 -6.86 -2.60 17.47
C LYS A 372 -7.47 -1.41 16.72
N ASP A 373 -6.75 -0.28 16.69
CA ASP A 373 -7.23 0.95 16.01
C ASP A 373 -7.19 0.84 14.47
N MET A 374 -6.25 0.06 13.91
CA MET A 374 -6.05 -0.12 12.47
C MET A 374 -6.61 -1.44 11.93
N GLY A 375 -7.46 -2.11 12.71
CA GLY A 375 -8.18 -3.32 12.31
C GLY A 375 -9.18 -3.08 11.20
N TRP A 376 -9.32 -4.06 10.30
CA TRP A 376 -10.19 -3.93 9.14
C TRP A 376 -11.68 -3.96 9.47
N GLU A 377 -12.09 -4.42 10.63
CA GLU A 377 -13.49 -4.44 11.04
C GLU A 377 -14.11 -3.04 11.05
N SER A 378 -13.51 -2.11 11.80
CA SER A 378 -13.98 -0.72 11.90
C SER A 378 -13.80 0.05 10.58
N ILE A 379 -12.76 -0.28 9.81
CA ILE A 379 -12.49 0.32 8.50
C ILE A 379 -13.55 -0.12 7.48
N ALA A 380 -13.90 -1.41 7.45
CA ALA A 380 -14.97 -1.93 6.60
C ALA A 380 -16.32 -1.31 6.96
N ASP A 381 -16.64 -1.14 8.25
CA ASP A 381 -17.86 -0.45 8.69
C ASP A 381 -17.92 1.00 8.18
N SER A 382 -16.79 1.69 8.17
CA SER A 382 -16.70 3.04 7.60
C SER A 382 -16.94 3.04 6.08
N TYR A 383 -16.46 2.03 5.35
CA TYR A 383 -16.77 1.86 3.93
C TYR A 383 -18.26 1.54 3.70
N LEU A 384 -18.85 0.67 4.51
CA LEU A 384 -20.27 0.32 4.42
C LEU A 384 -21.17 1.56 4.62
N LYS A 385 -20.88 2.40 5.60
CA LYS A 385 -21.55 3.70 5.78
C LYS A 385 -21.43 4.60 4.55
N CYS A 386 -20.27 4.63 3.90
CA CYS A 386 -20.07 5.35 2.64
C CYS A 386 -20.91 4.73 1.51
N TYR A 387 -20.99 3.41 1.43
CA TYR A 387 -21.75 2.70 0.39
C TYR A 387 -23.26 2.95 0.52
N GLU A 388 -23.78 2.95 1.73
CA GLU A 388 -25.20 3.17 2.06
C GLU A 388 -25.66 4.62 1.92
N ASN A 389 -24.73 5.58 1.94
CA ASN A 389 -25.06 6.98 1.76
C ASN A 389 -25.68 7.21 0.37
N PRO A 390 -26.88 7.82 0.25
CA PRO A 390 -27.61 7.98 -1.02
C PRO A 390 -26.91 8.92 -2.04
#